data_2e680da17514dac67ae1e3f3af43ca16
#
_entry.id   2e680da17514dac67ae1e3f3af43ca16
#
_cell.length_a   1.000
_cell.length_b   1.000
_cell.length_c   1.000
_cell.angle_alpha   90.00
_cell.angle_beta   90.00
_cell.angle_gamma   90.00
#
_symmetry.space_group_name_H-M   'P 1'
#
loop_
_entity.id
_entity.type
_entity.pdbx_description
1 polymer ?
#
loop_
_entity_poly.entity_id
_entity_poly.type
_entity_poly.pdbx_seq_one_letter_code
_entity_poly.pdbx_strand_id
1 'polypeptide(L)'
;MEPVSSQELVDLVEDSSEDIEGVEDIMSKEAEIARLSAEVERLRNSMTGAADIIEEMENPPMPPVVHEDLVIGAHIVADMARMARQLDRDKLVRASMGTIAMLHPDRLDVLISTKNKALLPRMNEQDLCAGKLNSDPPRGAPTDWRVLEVLLASTSIVTGGPAAVIHCHGPYSTAVSCEKDLVLMQPIDNLGKDNIGKVIIVDPDDENPREYLRQVAEALNQGGMRCVVIRGNGAYAVGADLDQAWANAAMLEHSMKIVMLARQANLKI
;
A
#
# COMPACT_ATOMS: atom_id res chain seq x y z
N MET A 1 41.39 81.60 -0.65
CA MET A 1 41.55 80.12 -0.52
C MET A 1 42.10 79.93 0.89
N GLU A 2 41.26 79.58 1.79
CA GLU A 2 41.65 79.23 3.15
C GLU A 2 42.23 77.81 3.16
N PRO A 3 43.29 77.52 3.92
CA PRO A 3 43.83 76.15 3.97
C PRO A 3 42.92 75.26 4.80
N VAL A 4 42.57 74.11 4.25
CA VAL A 4 41.79 73.04 4.93
C VAL A 4 42.56 72.72 6.25
N SER A 5 41.86 72.65 7.34
CA SER A 5 42.42 72.36 8.67
C SER A 5 42.91 70.91 8.75
N SER A 6 44.00 70.66 9.45
CA SER A 6 44.56 69.33 9.67
C SER A 6 43.55 68.36 10.30
N GLN A 7 42.58 68.91 11.01
CA GLN A 7 41.50 68.15 11.68
C GLN A 7 40.48 67.62 10.64
N GLU A 8 40.10 68.43 9.63
CA GLU A 8 39.16 67.97 8.55
C GLU A 8 39.77 66.92 7.69
N LEU A 9 41.10 66.87 7.50
CA LEU A 9 41.78 65.79 6.80
C LEU A 9 41.83 64.46 7.58
N VAL A 10 41.94 64.57 8.92
CA VAL A 10 41.91 63.37 9.77
C VAL A 10 40.52 62.78 9.83
N ASP A 11 39.45 63.57 9.95
CA ASP A 11 38.08 63.13 9.98
C ASP A 11 37.67 62.46 8.62
N LEU A 12 38.16 62.97 7.47
CA LEU A 12 37.93 62.37 6.17
C LEU A 12 38.68 61.03 5.98
N VAL A 13 39.81 60.84 6.63
CA VAL A 13 40.59 59.60 6.57
C VAL A 13 39.97 58.52 7.51
N GLU A 14 39.46 58.94 8.67
CA GLU A 14 38.75 58.06 9.58
C GLU A 14 37.42 57.58 8.99
N ASP A 15 36.61 58.47 8.38
CA ASP A 15 35.35 58.14 7.71
C ASP A 15 35.59 57.14 6.50
N SER A 16 36.67 57.35 5.75
CA SER A 16 37.04 56.43 4.66
C SER A 16 37.57 55.07 5.13
N SER A 17 38.13 54.97 6.33
CA SER A 17 38.58 53.70 6.92
C SER A 17 37.42 52.84 7.48
N GLU A 18 36.39 53.46 8.05
CA GLU A 18 35.16 52.77 8.49
C GLU A 18 34.36 52.21 7.28
N ASP A 19 34.29 52.96 6.17
CA ASP A 19 33.65 52.50 4.95
C ASP A 19 34.40 51.30 4.32
N ILE A 20 35.73 51.24 4.39
CA ILE A 20 36.56 50.15 3.87
C ILE A 20 36.41 48.91 4.73
N GLU A 21 36.41 49.01 6.07
CA GLU A 21 36.15 47.90 6.99
C GLU A 21 34.73 47.30 6.80
N GLY A 22 33.73 48.18 6.59
CA GLY A 22 32.37 47.78 6.31
C GLY A 22 32.22 46.98 4.99
N VAL A 23 32.96 47.40 3.97
CA VAL A 23 32.95 46.69 2.65
C VAL A 23 33.69 45.35 2.74
N GLU A 24 34.80 45.24 3.45
CA GLU A 24 35.52 43.97 3.69
C GLU A 24 34.68 42.96 4.49
N ASP A 25 33.93 43.42 5.50
CA ASP A 25 33.04 42.58 6.29
C ASP A 25 31.85 42.09 5.44
N ILE A 26 31.29 42.92 4.56
CA ILE A 26 30.23 42.51 3.60
C ILE A 26 30.76 41.49 2.61
N MET A 27 31.90 41.69 2.01
CA MET A 27 32.51 40.75 1.06
C MET A 27 32.85 39.41 1.74
N SER A 28 33.31 39.45 3.00
CA SER A 28 33.57 38.23 3.78
C SER A 28 32.28 37.46 4.07
N LYS A 29 31.19 38.15 4.42
CA LYS A 29 29.88 37.54 4.64
C LYS A 29 29.27 36.96 3.34
N GLU A 30 29.42 37.66 2.22
CA GLU A 30 28.97 37.15 0.91
C GLU A 30 29.75 35.90 0.51
N ALA A 31 31.05 35.86 0.73
CA ALA A 31 31.85 34.67 0.46
C ALA A 31 31.45 33.48 1.36
N GLU A 32 31.14 33.73 2.63
CA GLU A 32 30.67 32.71 3.57
C GLU A 32 29.27 32.21 3.17
N ILE A 33 28.35 33.09 2.77
CA ILE A 33 27.02 32.72 2.26
C ILE A 33 27.17 31.86 1.00
N ALA A 34 28.02 32.24 0.07
CA ALA A 34 28.27 31.45 -1.13
C ALA A 34 28.83 30.04 -0.78
N ARG A 35 29.77 29.96 0.16
CA ARG A 35 30.32 28.71 0.65
C ARG A 35 29.26 27.81 1.28
N LEU A 36 28.45 28.37 2.19
CA LEU A 36 27.38 27.65 2.87
C LEU A 36 26.29 27.21 1.89
N SER A 37 25.96 28.04 0.90
CA SER A 37 24.99 27.70 -0.15
C SER A 37 25.47 26.51 -0.99
N ALA A 38 26.75 26.50 -1.38
CA ALA A 38 27.36 25.40 -2.11
C ALA A 38 27.39 24.10 -1.26
N GLU A 39 27.67 24.21 0.03
CA GLU A 39 27.64 23.08 0.96
C GLU A 39 26.22 22.52 1.12
N VAL A 40 25.21 23.36 1.27
CA VAL A 40 23.80 22.96 1.33
C VAL A 40 23.38 22.24 0.06
N GLU A 41 23.76 22.76 -1.11
CA GLU A 41 23.45 22.12 -2.40
C GLU A 41 24.14 20.77 -2.53
N ARG A 42 25.40 20.66 -2.13
CA ARG A 42 26.14 19.38 -2.09
C ARG A 42 25.44 18.36 -1.17
N LEU A 43 25.02 18.79 0.03
CA LEU A 43 24.31 17.91 0.97
C LEU A 43 22.95 17.48 0.42
N ARG A 44 22.19 18.37 -0.22
CA ARG A 44 20.93 18.03 -0.86
C ARG A 44 21.12 16.96 -1.94
N ASN A 45 22.09 17.16 -2.84
CA ASN A 45 22.39 16.19 -3.90
C ASN A 45 22.82 14.83 -3.32
N SER A 46 23.60 14.82 -2.25
CA SER A 46 24.00 13.61 -1.56
C SER A 46 22.80 12.91 -0.89
N MET A 47 21.89 13.65 -0.27
CA MET A 47 20.67 13.11 0.32
C MET A 47 19.72 12.54 -0.73
N THR A 48 19.56 13.23 -1.87
CA THR A 48 18.76 12.72 -2.99
C THR A 48 19.33 11.41 -3.52
N GLY A 49 20.64 11.36 -3.79
CA GLY A 49 21.29 10.12 -4.23
C GLY A 49 21.19 8.97 -3.21
N ALA A 50 21.26 9.29 -1.91
CA ALA A 50 21.05 8.26 -0.88
C ALA A 50 19.60 7.79 -0.83
N ALA A 51 18.63 8.69 -1.02
CA ALA A 51 17.21 8.33 -1.08
C ALA A 51 16.90 7.43 -2.29
N ASP A 52 17.45 7.75 -3.47
CA ASP A 52 17.31 6.93 -4.68
C ASP A 52 17.87 5.51 -4.48
N ILE A 53 19.06 5.39 -3.85
CA ILE A 53 19.66 4.09 -3.53
C ILE A 53 18.79 3.30 -2.54
N ILE A 54 18.25 3.96 -1.52
CA ILE A 54 17.37 3.31 -0.54
C ILE A 54 16.09 2.82 -1.22
N GLU A 55 15.49 3.65 -2.09
CA GLU A 55 14.29 3.29 -2.83
C GLU A 55 14.57 2.10 -3.77
N GLU A 56 15.70 2.08 -4.48
CA GLU A 56 16.10 0.96 -5.33
C GLU A 56 16.38 -0.32 -4.53
N MET A 57 16.96 -0.19 -3.34
CA MET A 57 17.17 -1.35 -2.44
C MET A 57 15.86 -1.89 -1.86
N GLU A 58 14.90 -1.01 -1.52
CA GLU A 58 13.59 -1.40 -1.01
C GLU A 58 12.67 -1.94 -2.11
N ASN A 59 12.77 -1.40 -3.32
CA ASN A 59 11.96 -1.73 -4.48
C ASN A 59 12.83 -2.09 -5.69
N PRO A 60 13.55 -3.21 -5.64
CA PRO A 60 14.42 -3.59 -6.76
C PRO A 60 13.58 -3.78 -8.03
N PRO A 61 14.10 -3.43 -9.21
CA PRO A 61 13.44 -3.65 -10.47
C PRO A 61 13.17 -5.14 -10.67
N MET A 62 11.91 -5.49 -10.92
CA MET A 62 11.48 -6.86 -11.15
C MET A 62 11.40 -7.14 -12.66
N PRO A 63 11.87 -8.31 -13.15
CA PRO A 63 11.70 -8.66 -14.54
C PRO A 63 10.22 -9.01 -14.84
N PRO A 64 9.79 -8.92 -16.11
CA PRO A 64 8.48 -9.42 -16.52
C PRO A 64 8.45 -10.94 -16.43
N VAL A 65 7.25 -11.50 -16.27
CA VAL A 65 7.02 -12.95 -16.21
C VAL A 65 6.25 -13.38 -17.43
N VAL A 66 6.66 -14.52 -18.00
CA VAL A 66 5.93 -15.17 -19.09
C VAL A 66 5.34 -16.48 -18.57
N HIS A 67 4.03 -16.58 -18.60
CA HIS A 67 3.27 -17.79 -18.30
C HIS A 67 2.56 -18.26 -19.57
N GLU A 68 3.04 -19.32 -20.15
CA GLU A 68 2.53 -19.83 -21.43
C GLU A 68 2.53 -18.73 -22.50
N ASP A 69 1.36 -18.22 -22.89
CA ASP A 69 1.14 -17.12 -23.83
C ASP A 69 0.80 -15.78 -23.16
N LEU A 70 0.90 -15.72 -21.80
CA LEU A 70 0.60 -14.54 -21.00
C LEU A 70 1.88 -13.86 -20.54
N VAL A 71 1.98 -12.56 -20.78
CA VAL A 71 3.09 -11.74 -20.31
C VAL A 71 2.61 -10.82 -19.20
N ILE A 72 3.16 -10.99 -18.00
CA ILE A 72 2.95 -10.08 -16.87
C ILE A 72 4.05 -9.02 -16.93
N GLY A 73 3.69 -7.78 -17.16
CA GLY A 73 4.64 -6.67 -17.26
C GLY A 73 5.42 -6.45 -15.96
N ALA A 74 6.65 -5.98 -16.09
CA ALA A 74 7.55 -5.73 -14.97
C ALA A 74 6.94 -4.79 -13.90
N HIS A 75 6.15 -3.80 -14.32
CA HIS A 75 5.47 -2.87 -13.43
C HIS A 75 4.42 -3.58 -12.55
N ILE A 76 3.68 -4.55 -13.11
CA ILE A 76 2.69 -5.34 -12.35
C ILE A 76 3.40 -6.19 -11.29
N VAL A 77 4.51 -6.84 -11.68
CA VAL A 77 5.32 -7.64 -10.77
C VAL A 77 5.84 -6.77 -9.61
N ALA A 78 6.38 -5.59 -9.92
CA ALA A 78 6.89 -4.65 -8.93
C ALA A 78 5.79 -4.15 -7.98
N ASP A 79 4.62 -3.81 -8.52
CA ASP A 79 3.47 -3.35 -7.71
C ASP A 79 2.97 -4.45 -6.77
N MET A 80 2.83 -5.69 -7.24
CA MET A 80 2.44 -6.80 -6.39
C MET A 80 3.48 -7.10 -5.31
N ALA A 81 4.79 -7.01 -5.63
CA ALA A 81 5.85 -7.18 -4.66
C ALA A 81 5.90 -6.05 -3.61
N ARG A 82 5.67 -4.81 -4.03
CA ARG A 82 5.53 -3.65 -3.14
C ARG A 82 4.35 -3.83 -2.20
N MET A 83 3.18 -4.21 -2.74
CA MET A 83 1.97 -4.47 -1.96
C MET A 83 2.19 -5.60 -0.95
N ALA A 84 2.83 -6.68 -1.34
CA ALA A 84 3.13 -7.80 -0.46
C ALA A 84 3.98 -7.38 0.77
N ARG A 85 4.98 -6.52 0.56
CA ARG A 85 5.78 -5.94 1.65
C ARG A 85 4.96 -4.98 2.52
N GLN A 86 4.08 -4.20 1.92
CA GLN A 86 3.19 -3.30 2.68
C GLN A 86 2.23 -4.08 3.59
N LEU A 87 1.62 -5.14 3.09
CA LEU A 87 0.73 -6.00 3.87
C LEU A 87 1.43 -6.66 5.08
N ASP A 88 2.71 -7.02 4.94
CA ASP A 88 3.52 -7.55 6.06
C ASP A 88 3.84 -6.45 7.09
N ARG A 89 4.21 -5.25 6.65
CA ARG A 89 4.43 -4.10 7.54
C ARG A 89 3.18 -3.77 8.37
N ASP A 90 2.02 -3.83 7.74
CA ASP A 90 0.72 -3.56 8.39
C ASP A 90 0.20 -4.76 9.20
N LYS A 91 0.91 -5.89 9.17
CA LYS A 91 0.56 -7.14 9.87
C LYS A 91 -0.78 -7.74 9.39
N LEU A 92 -1.18 -7.43 8.18
CA LEU A 92 -2.35 -8.02 7.52
C LEU A 92 -2.05 -9.43 7.00
N VAL A 93 -0.77 -9.70 6.68
CA VAL A 93 -0.27 -11.02 6.30
C VAL A 93 0.98 -11.37 7.11
N ARG A 94 1.33 -12.65 7.17
CA ARG A 94 2.59 -13.13 7.75
C ARG A 94 3.13 -14.30 6.93
N ALA A 95 4.39 -14.21 6.52
CA ALA A 95 5.05 -15.25 5.72
C ALA A 95 4.22 -15.59 4.46
N SER A 96 3.61 -16.77 4.42
CA SER A 96 2.80 -17.24 3.29
C SER A 96 1.29 -17.24 3.57
N MET A 97 0.85 -16.52 4.60
CA MET A 97 -0.57 -16.42 4.96
C MET A 97 -1.21 -15.26 4.22
N GLY A 98 -1.84 -15.55 3.11
CA GLY A 98 -2.55 -14.57 2.29
C GLY A 98 -2.24 -14.72 0.80
N THR A 99 -3.01 -14.01 0.02
CA THR A 99 -2.93 -14.01 -1.45
C THR A 99 -3.19 -12.61 -1.97
N ILE A 100 -2.44 -12.20 -2.98
CA ILE A 100 -2.69 -10.98 -3.73
C ILE A 100 -3.06 -11.38 -5.15
N ALA A 101 -4.18 -10.88 -5.67
CA ALA A 101 -4.57 -11.15 -7.04
C ALA A 101 -5.22 -9.91 -7.68
N MET A 102 -5.13 -9.83 -9.00
CA MET A 102 -5.76 -8.79 -9.79
C MET A 102 -6.10 -9.29 -11.18
N LEU A 103 -7.01 -8.61 -11.87
CA LEU A 103 -7.18 -8.80 -13.30
C LEU A 103 -6.07 -8.06 -14.05
N HIS A 104 -5.60 -8.67 -15.14
CA HIS A 104 -4.64 -8.02 -16.02
C HIS A 104 -5.25 -6.73 -16.60
N PRO A 105 -4.60 -5.56 -16.49
CA PRO A 105 -5.20 -4.29 -16.86
C PRO A 105 -5.67 -4.22 -18.33
N ASP A 106 -4.92 -4.84 -19.25
CA ASP A 106 -5.27 -4.87 -20.67
C ASP A 106 -6.08 -6.09 -21.09
N ARG A 107 -6.24 -7.08 -20.20
CA ARG A 107 -6.92 -8.35 -20.46
C ARG A 107 -7.75 -8.77 -19.25
N LEU A 108 -8.93 -8.21 -19.12
CA LEU A 108 -9.83 -8.48 -17.99
C LEU A 108 -10.32 -9.94 -17.88
N ASP A 109 -10.03 -10.77 -18.89
CA ASP A 109 -10.24 -12.23 -18.89
C ASP A 109 -9.11 -13.01 -18.20
N VAL A 110 -8.03 -12.32 -17.78
CA VAL A 110 -6.83 -12.93 -17.18
C VAL A 110 -6.70 -12.50 -15.72
N LEU A 111 -6.61 -13.48 -14.83
CA LEU A 111 -6.31 -13.33 -13.42
C LEU A 111 -4.81 -13.54 -13.19
N ILE A 112 -4.16 -12.61 -12.53
CA ILE A 112 -2.79 -12.69 -12.04
C ILE A 112 -2.85 -12.85 -10.52
N SER A 113 -2.12 -13.80 -9.96
CA SER A 113 -2.11 -14.06 -8.51
C SER A 113 -0.73 -14.45 -8.02
N THR A 114 -0.50 -14.26 -6.73
CA THR A 114 0.60 -14.91 -6.03
C THR A 114 0.36 -16.42 -5.99
N LYS A 115 1.44 -17.21 -6.12
CA LYS A 115 1.37 -18.67 -6.03
C LYS A 115 1.02 -19.15 -4.62
N ASN A 116 0.50 -20.36 -4.56
CA ASN A 116 0.24 -21.04 -3.29
C ASN A 116 1.49 -21.08 -2.41
N LYS A 117 1.37 -20.62 -1.17
CA LYS A 117 2.45 -20.51 -0.18
C LYS A 117 3.62 -19.62 -0.59
N ALA A 118 3.43 -18.67 -1.50
CA ALA A 118 4.41 -17.62 -1.75
C ALA A 118 4.76 -16.88 -0.45
N LEU A 119 6.04 -16.63 -0.22
CA LEU A 119 6.50 -15.85 0.94
C LEU A 119 6.33 -14.36 0.63
N LEU A 120 5.16 -13.81 0.90
CA LEU A 120 4.77 -12.47 0.49
C LEU A 120 5.80 -11.37 0.81
N PRO A 121 6.42 -11.31 2.01
CA PRO A 121 7.42 -10.28 2.31
C PRO A 121 8.71 -10.37 1.46
N ARG A 122 8.93 -11.50 0.79
CA ARG A 122 10.13 -11.80 -0.01
C ARG A 122 9.79 -12.23 -1.43
N MET A 123 8.56 -11.97 -1.88
CA MET A 123 8.13 -12.41 -3.20
C MET A 123 8.93 -11.75 -4.32
N ASN A 124 9.10 -12.50 -5.38
CA ASN A 124 9.70 -12.09 -6.63
C ASN A 124 8.83 -12.54 -7.82
N GLU A 125 9.32 -12.37 -9.03
CA GLU A 125 8.59 -12.71 -10.27
C GLU A 125 8.22 -14.20 -10.36
N GLN A 126 9.00 -15.08 -9.73
CA GLN A 126 8.75 -16.53 -9.77
C GLN A 126 7.57 -16.94 -8.87
N ASP A 127 7.15 -16.08 -7.96
CA ASP A 127 6.05 -16.33 -7.04
C ASP A 127 4.68 -15.94 -7.64
N LEU A 128 4.63 -15.55 -8.91
CA LEU A 128 3.41 -15.22 -9.62
C LEU A 128 2.95 -16.36 -10.54
N CYS A 129 1.63 -16.44 -10.69
CA CYS A 129 0.97 -17.26 -11.69
C CYS A 129 -0.16 -16.46 -12.34
N ALA A 130 -0.52 -16.83 -13.56
CA ALA A 130 -1.62 -16.22 -14.29
C ALA A 130 -2.43 -17.28 -15.04
N GLY A 131 -3.72 -17.05 -15.18
CA GLY A 131 -4.63 -17.94 -15.90
C GLY A 131 -5.87 -17.19 -16.36
N LYS A 132 -6.56 -17.73 -17.37
CA LYS A 132 -7.83 -17.18 -17.84
C LYS A 132 -8.95 -17.50 -16.85
N LEU A 133 -9.84 -16.54 -16.65
CA LEU A 133 -11.05 -16.76 -15.87
C LEU A 133 -11.87 -17.94 -16.43
N ASN A 134 -12.49 -18.68 -15.54
CA ASN A 134 -13.30 -19.85 -15.87
C ASN A 134 -12.56 -20.98 -16.59
N SER A 135 -11.23 -21.00 -16.54
CA SER A 135 -10.37 -22.09 -17.02
C SER A 135 -9.81 -22.88 -15.83
N ASP A 136 -9.12 -23.97 -16.10
CA ASP A 136 -8.43 -24.71 -15.05
C ASP A 136 -7.37 -23.82 -14.38
N PRO A 137 -7.24 -23.88 -13.04
CA PRO A 137 -6.23 -23.12 -12.34
C PRO A 137 -4.82 -23.43 -12.87
N PRO A 138 -3.97 -22.41 -13.07
CA PRO A 138 -2.61 -22.63 -13.55
C PRO A 138 -1.77 -23.36 -12.50
N ARG A 139 -0.64 -23.94 -12.96
CA ARG A 139 0.28 -24.62 -12.04
C ARG A 139 0.77 -23.66 -10.96
N GLY A 140 0.61 -24.07 -9.71
CA GLY A 140 0.99 -23.28 -8.55
C GLY A 140 -0.06 -22.26 -8.10
N ALA A 141 -1.25 -22.26 -8.68
CA ALA A 141 -2.34 -21.41 -8.22
C ALA A 141 -2.64 -21.62 -6.73
N PRO A 142 -3.05 -20.57 -6.00
CA PRO A 142 -3.47 -20.68 -4.62
C PRO A 142 -4.74 -21.53 -4.50
N THR A 143 -4.95 -22.14 -3.35
CA THR A 143 -6.09 -23.05 -3.11
C THR A 143 -7.45 -22.38 -3.23
N ASP A 144 -7.49 -21.08 -3.00
CA ASP A 144 -8.67 -20.21 -3.08
C ASP A 144 -8.87 -19.57 -4.47
N TRP A 145 -8.20 -20.08 -5.51
CA TRP A 145 -8.27 -19.57 -6.89
C TRP A 145 -9.69 -19.27 -7.35
N ARG A 146 -10.63 -20.18 -7.11
CA ARG A 146 -12.04 -20.00 -7.52
C ARG A 146 -12.75 -18.88 -6.77
N VAL A 147 -12.39 -18.66 -5.50
CA VAL A 147 -12.88 -17.52 -4.71
C VAL A 147 -12.35 -16.22 -5.30
N LEU A 148 -11.05 -16.17 -5.63
CA LEU A 148 -10.44 -15.00 -6.27
C LEU A 148 -11.11 -14.69 -7.63
N GLU A 149 -11.38 -15.68 -8.46
CA GLU A 149 -12.09 -15.51 -9.74
C GLU A 149 -13.46 -14.83 -9.54
N VAL A 150 -14.25 -15.36 -8.61
CA VAL A 150 -15.60 -14.86 -8.35
C VAL A 150 -15.56 -13.43 -7.81
N LEU A 151 -14.66 -13.14 -6.89
CA LEU A 151 -14.52 -11.81 -6.31
C LEU A 151 -14.04 -10.78 -7.32
N LEU A 152 -13.04 -11.13 -8.14
CA LEU A 152 -12.51 -10.23 -9.18
C LEU A 152 -13.54 -9.98 -10.27
N ALA A 153 -14.23 -11.03 -10.74
CA ALA A 153 -15.28 -10.90 -11.75
C ALA A 153 -16.44 -10.01 -11.22
N SER A 154 -16.90 -10.23 -10.00
CA SER A 154 -17.96 -9.45 -9.38
C SER A 154 -17.55 -7.98 -9.23
N THR A 155 -16.32 -7.72 -8.81
CA THR A 155 -15.78 -6.36 -8.66
C THR A 155 -15.63 -5.68 -10.01
N SER A 156 -15.08 -6.36 -11.01
CA SER A 156 -14.90 -5.84 -12.37
C SER A 156 -16.22 -5.45 -13.04
N ILE A 157 -17.30 -6.21 -12.81
CA ILE A 157 -18.64 -5.85 -13.29
C ILE A 157 -19.11 -4.52 -12.69
N VAL A 158 -18.85 -4.30 -11.41
CA VAL A 158 -19.29 -3.07 -10.73
C VAL A 158 -18.40 -1.88 -11.06
N THR A 159 -17.08 -2.07 -11.16
CA THR A 159 -16.14 -1.00 -11.51
C THR A 159 -16.19 -0.64 -13.00
N GLY A 160 -16.63 -1.57 -13.83
CA GLY A 160 -16.58 -1.45 -15.30
C GLY A 160 -15.18 -1.58 -15.87
N GLY A 161 -14.22 -2.14 -15.12
CA GLY A 161 -12.81 -2.18 -15.49
C GLY A 161 -11.98 -3.17 -14.69
N PRO A 162 -10.72 -2.82 -14.40
CA PRO A 162 -9.83 -3.65 -13.58
C PRO A 162 -10.39 -3.90 -12.19
N ALA A 163 -9.91 -4.96 -11.56
CA ALA A 163 -10.23 -5.33 -10.20
C ALA A 163 -9.01 -5.97 -9.53
N ALA A 164 -8.93 -5.77 -8.22
CA ALA A 164 -7.93 -6.40 -7.37
C ALA A 164 -8.58 -6.99 -6.12
N VAL A 165 -7.95 -8.02 -5.56
CA VAL A 165 -8.36 -8.64 -4.31
C VAL A 165 -7.14 -8.99 -3.46
N ILE A 166 -7.26 -8.75 -2.18
CA ILE A 166 -6.28 -9.13 -1.17
C ILE A 166 -6.96 -10.06 -0.18
N HIS A 167 -6.49 -11.30 -0.12
CA HIS A 167 -6.82 -12.24 0.95
C HIS A 167 -5.82 -12.03 2.08
N CYS A 168 -6.30 -11.65 3.24
CA CYS A 168 -5.46 -11.39 4.41
C CYS A 168 -5.99 -12.09 5.67
N HIS A 169 -5.07 -12.40 6.58
CA HIS A 169 -5.38 -13.02 7.87
C HIS A 169 -5.12 -12.04 9.01
N GLY A 170 -5.75 -10.87 8.95
CA GLY A 170 -5.73 -9.92 10.05
C GLY A 170 -6.23 -10.55 11.35
N PRO A 171 -5.49 -10.47 12.46
CA PRO A 171 -5.84 -11.19 13.68
C PRO A 171 -7.17 -10.77 14.29
N TYR A 172 -7.56 -9.50 14.17
CA TYR A 172 -8.79 -9.00 14.76
C TYR A 172 -10.02 -9.35 13.94
N SER A 173 -9.98 -9.16 12.63
CA SER A 173 -11.07 -9.55 11.73
C SER A 173 -11.28 -11.06 11.74
N THR A 174 -10.21 -11.83 11.71
CA THR A 174 -10.28 -13.29 11.82
C THR A 174 -10.86 -13.72 13.17
N ALA A 175 -10.40 -13.15 14.29
CA ALA A 175 -10.90 -13.51 15.63
C ALA A 175 -12.40 -13.21 15.78
N VAL A 176 -12.85 -12.04 15.32
CA VAL A 176 -14.27 -11.68 15.33
C VAL A 176 -15.09 -12.66 14.48
N SER A 177 -14.58 -13.10 13.34
CA SER A 177 -15.29 -14.06 12.48
C SER A 177 -15.45 -15.44 13.10
N CYS A 178 -14.60 -15.82 14.08
CA CYS A 178 -14.70 -17.10 14.78
C CYS A 178 -15.89 -17.19 15.76
N GLU A 179 -16.58 -16.08 16.04
CA GLU A 179 -17.78 -16.08 16.85
C GLU A 179 -18.90 -16.87 16.14
N LYS A 180 -19.36 -17.97 16.74
CA LYS A 180 -20.13 -19.03 16.09
C LYS A 180 -21.43 -18.55 15.43
N ASP A 181 -22.15 -17.67 16.12
CA ASP A 181 -23.48 -17.22 15.68
C ASP A 181 -23.43 -15.85 14.97
N LEU A 182 -22.22 -15.29 14.80
CA LEU A 182 -22.05 -14.00 14.15
C LEU A 182 -22.02 -14.18 12.64
N VAL A 183 -22.97 -13.58 11.93
CA VAL A 183 -23.05 -13.58 10.46
C VAL A 183 -22.71 -12.24 9.86
N LEU A 184 -22.60 -11.19 10.67
CA LEU A 184 -22.41 -9.81 10.23
C LEU A 184 -21.42 -9.10 11.14
N MET A 185 -20.35 -8.59 10.55
CA MET A 185 -19.38 -7.72 11.20
C MET A 185 -19.74 -6.26 10.90
N GLN A 186 -19.83 -5.44 11.96
CA GLN A 186 -20.10 -4.02 11.83
C GLN A 186 -19.05 -3.20 12.58
N PRO A 187 -18.38 -2.25 11.91
CA PRO A 187 -17.59 -1.24 12.58
C PRO A 187 -18.40 -0.44 13.58
N ILE A 188 -17.80 -0.07 14.71
CA ILE A 188 -18.40 0.83 15.70
C ILE A 188 -17.85 2.25 15.60
N ASP A 189 -16.69 2.41 14.98
CA ASP A 189 -16.05 3.69 14.66
C ASP A 189 -16.66 4.32 13.40
N ASN A 190 -16.63 5.65 13.32
CA ASN A 190 -17.24 6.39 12.21
C ASN A 190 -16.54 6.10 10.87
N LEU A 191 -15.21 6.06 10.86
CA LEU A 191 -14.46 5.80 9.63
C LEU A 191 -14.78 4.41 9.05
N GLY A 192 -14.85 3.40 9.90
CA GLY A 192 -15.23 2.06 9.48
C GLY A 192 -16.67 1.99 9.00
N LYS A 193 -17.62 2.67 9.68
CA LYS A 193 -19.02 2.74 9.24
C LYS A 193 -19.17 3.38 7.86
N ASP A 194 -18.43 4.46 7.61
CA ASP A 194 -18.54 5.23 6.37
C ASP A 194 -17.83 4.55 5.19
N ASN A 195 -16.71 3.89 5.44
CA ASN A 195 -15.86 3.34 4.37
C ASN A 195 -16.04 1.83 4.15
N ILE A 196 -16.28 1.05 5.20
CA ILE A 196 -16.45 -0.40 5.10
C ILE A 196 -17.93 -0.79 5.22
N GLY A 197 -18.65 -0.15 6.14
CA GLY A 197 -20.03 -0.48 6.41
C GLY A 197 -20.17 -1.85 7.06
N LYS A 198 -21.06 -2.66 6.57
CA LYS A 198 -21.30 -4.04 7.05
C LYS A 198 -20.50 -5.05 6.21
N VAL A 199 -19.93 -6.05 6.87
CA VAL A 199 -19.23 -7.15 6.21
C VAL A 199 -19.87 -8.48 6.60
N ILE A 200 -20.20 -9.28 5.61
CA ILE A 200 -20.87 -10.57 5.82
C ILE A 200 -19.81 -11.65 6.01
N ILE A 201 -20.07 -12.53 6.97
CA ILE A 201 -19.26 -13.72 7.23
C ILE A 201 -19.92 -14.89 6.49
N VAL A 202 -19.11 -15.59 5.69
CA VAL A 202 -19.51 -16.80 4.97
C VAL A 202 -18.82 -17.99 5.63
N ASP A 203 -19.59 -19.07 5.87
CA ASP A 203 -19.02 -20.32 6.36
C ASP A 203 -18.38 -21.09 5.21
N PRO A 204 -17.18 -21.68 5.40
CA PRO A 204 -16.60 -22.56 4.37
C PRO A 204 -17.50 -23.78 4.14
N ASP A 205 -17.72 -24.14 2.86
CA ASP A 205 -18.49 -25.29 2.47
C ASP A 205 -17.79 -26.06 1.34
N ASP A 206 -17.01 -27.05 1.72
CA ASP A 206 -16.28 -27.91 0.78
C ASP A 206 -17.19 -28.96 0.12
N GLU A 207 -18.36 -29.26 0.70
CA GLU A 207 -19.30 -30.22 0.19
C GLU A 207 -20.10 -29.66 -0.99
N ASN A 208 -20.36 -28.33 -0.97
CA ASN A 208 -21.15 -27.64 -1.98
C ASN A 208 -20.38 -26.45 -2.59
N PRO A 209 -19.26 -26.66 -3.30
CA PRO A 209 -18.37 -25.58 -3.72
C PRO A 209 -19.03 -24.53 -4.63
N ARG A 210 -20.03 -24.91 -5.45
CA ARG A 210 -20.77 -23.95 -6.29
C ARG A 210 -21.66 -23.03 -5.46
N GLU A 211 -22.34 -23.57 -4.47
CA GLU A 211 -23.18 -22.80 -3.57
C GLU A 211 -22.35 -21.89 -2.67
N TYR A 212 -21.21 -22.40 -2.19
CA TYR A 212 -20.24 -21.60 -1.43
C TYR A 212 -19.76 -20.38 -2.25
N LEU A 213 -19.35 -20.57 -3.50
CA LEU A 213 -18.91 -19.46 -4.37
C LEU A 213 -20.03 -18.45 -4.63
N ARG A 214 -21.28 -18.92 -4.77
CA ARG A 214 -22.46 -18.05 -4.91
C ARG A 214 -22.68 -17.22 -3.63
N GLN A 215 -22.58 -17.83 -2.46
CA GLN A 215 -22.69 -17.14 -1.16
C GLN A 215 -21.59 -16.09 -0.99
N VAL A 216 -20.35 -16.37 -1.38
CA VAL A 216 -19.25 -15.41 -1.35
C VAL A 216 -19.55 -14.19 -2.24
N ALA A 217 -20.04 -14.40 -3.47
CA ALA A 217 -20.40 -13.28 -4.35
C ALA A 217 -21.56 -12.45 -3.80
N GLU A 218 -22.60 -13.10 -3.27
CA GLU A 218 -23.74 -12.41 -2.64
C GLU A 218 -23.33 -11.66 -1.39
N ALA A 219 -22.49 -12.23 -0.53
CA ALA A 219 -21.97 -11.61 0.65
C ALA A 219 -21.16 -10.35 0.33
N LEU A 220 -20.30 -10.40 -0.69
CA LEU A 220 -19.56 -9.25 -1.16
C LEU A 220 -20.51 -8.13 -1.64
N ASN A 221 -21.50 -8.48 -2.46
CA ASN A 221 -22.48 -7.52 -2.98
C ASN A 221 -23.30 -6.87 -1.86
N GLN A 222 -23.86 -7.68 -0.94
CA GLN A 222 -24.63 -7.18 0.21
C GLN A 222 -23.76 -6.37 1.18
N GLY A 223 -22.45 -6.65 1.26
CA GLY A 223 -21.44 -5.92 2.03
C GLY A 223 -20.96 -4.63 1.35
N GLY A 224 -21.57 -4.19 0.23
CA GLY A 224 -21.23 -2.94 -0.45
C GLY A 224 -19.94 -3.02 -1.28
N MET A 225 -19.56 -4.21 -1.72
CA MET A 225 -18.41 -4.43 -2.63
C MET A 225 -17.06 -3.97 -2.05
N ARG A 226 -16.86 -4.19 -0.75
CA ARG A 226 -15.60 -3.82 -0.07
C ARG A 226 -14.85 -5.03 0.45
N CYS A 227 -15.53 -5.82 1.28
CA CYS A 227 -14.94 -6.97 1.93
C CYS A 227 -15.97 -8.10 2.08
N VAL A 228 -15.48 -9.32 2.08
CA VAL A 228 -16.18 -10.51 2.56
C VAL A 228 -15.22 -11.28 3.49
N VAL A 229 -15.75 -11.89 4.53
CA VAL A 229 -14.93 -12.66 5.48
C VAL A 229 -15.36 -14.11 5.44
N ILE A 230 -14.39 -15.01 5.33
CA ILE A 230 -14.62 -16.44 5.49
C ILE A 230 -14.32 -16.81 6.95
N ARG A 231 -15.28 -17.44 7.59
CA ARG A 231 -15.18 -17.77 9.03
C ARG A 231 -13.88 -18.52 9.35
N GLY A 232 -13.06 -17.91 10.21
CA GLY A 232 -11.78 -18.47 10.65
C GLY A 232 -10.66 -18.49 9.58
N ASN A 233 -10.97 -18.07 8.34
CA ASN A 233 -10.00 -18.08 7.22
C ASN A 233 -9.59 -16.68 6.74
N GLY A 234 -10.01 -15.64 7.48
CA GLY A 234 -9.61 -14.27 7.16
C GLY A 234 -10.54 -13.53 6.20
N ALA A 235 -10.08 -12.39 5.74
CA ALA A 235 -10.84 -11.45 4.92
C ALA A 235 -10.34 -11.40 3.48
N TYR A 236 -11.27 -11.26 2.56
CA TYR A 236 -11.02 -10.87 1.17
C TYR A 236 -11.50 -9.44 0.99
N ALA A 237 -10.58 -8.54 0.75
CA ALA A 237 -10.86 -7.15 0.46
C ALA A 237 -10.66 -6.88 -1.02
N VAL A 238 -11.61 -6.20 -1.65
CA VAL A 238 -11.58 -5.93 -3.09
C VAL A 238 -11.49 -4.45 -3.40
N GLY A 239 -11.05 -4.12 -4.60
CA GLY A 239 -10.97 -2.75 -5.11
C GLY A 239 -10.78 -2.72 -6.63
N ALA A 240 -10.83 -1.54 -7.24
CA ALA A 240 -10.50 -1.34 -8.64
C ALA A 240 -9.00 -1.58 -8.91
N ASP A 241 -8.17 -1.42 -7.90
CA ASP A 241 -6.72 -1.61 -7.90
C ASP A 241 -6.24 -2.19 -6.55
N LEU A 242 -4.95 -2.48 -6.47
CA LEU A 242 -4.32 -3.04 -5.27
C LEU A 242 -4.37 -2.07 -4.09
N ASP A 243 -4.22 -0.78 -4.32
CA ASP A 243 -4.21 0.23 -3.26
C ASP A 243 -5.59 0.36 -2.62
N GLN A 244 -6.66 0.32 -3.40
CA GLN A 244 -8.04 0.32 -2.88
C GLN A 244 -8.35 -0.98 -2.12
N ALA A 245 -7.93 -2.13 -2.64
CA ALA A 245 -8.10 -3.41 -1.94
C ALA A 245 -7.35 -3.43 -0.60
N TRP A 246 -6.10 -2.92 -0.58
CA TRP A 246 -5.32 -2.74 0.64
C TRP A 246 -5.99 -1.80 1.64
N ALA A 247 -6.47 -0.63 1.19
CA ALA A 247 -7.14 0.33 2.05
C ALA A 247 -8.39 -0.30 2.72
N ASN A 248 -9.17 -1.09 1.97
CA ASN A 248 -10.32 -1.80 2.51
C ASN A 248 -9.90 -2.87 3.54
N ALA A 249 -8.84 -3.64 3.27
CA ALA A 249 -8.31 -4.64 4.20
C ALA A 249 -7.82 -4.00 5.51
N ALA A 250 -7.03 -2.93 5.40
CA ALA A 250 -6.47 -2.21 6.54
C ALA A 250 -7.57 -1.56 7.40
N MET A 251 -8.57 -0.95 6.76
CA MET A 251 -9.70 -0.33 7.44
C MET A 251 -10.54 -1.38 8.18
N LEU A 252 -10.84 -2.51 7.55
CA LEU A 252 -11.57 -3.59 8.20
C LEU A 252 -10.83 -4.10 9.45
N GLU A 253 -9.54 -4.37 9.33
CA GLU A 253 -8.73 -4.87 10.44
C GLU A 253 -8.66 -3.84 11.58
N HIS A 254 -8.48 -2.56 11.25
CA HIS A 254 -8.49 -1.47 12.22
C HIS A 254 -9.81 -1.38 12.97
N SER A 255 -10.95 -1.40 12.27
CA SER A 255 -12.27 -1.34 12.87
C SER A 255 -12.57 -2.56 13.76
N MET A 256 -12.15 -3.75 13.31
CA MET A 256 -12.33 -4.97 14.15
C MET A 256 -11.43 -4.96 15.38
N LYS A 257 -10.25 -4.34 15.30
CA LYS A 257 -9.42 -4.08 16.48
C LYS A 257 -10.16 -3.20 17.49
N ILE A 258 -10.82 -2.13 17.05
CA ILE A 258 -11.61 -1.26 17.91
C ILE A 258 -12.76 -2.04 18.57
N VAL A 259 -13.48 -2.86 17.79
CA VAL A 259 -14.56 -3.73 18.31
C VAL A 259 -14.04 -4.66 19.40
N MET A 260 -12.90 -5.32 19.16
CA MET A 260 -12.31 -6.24 20.14
C MET A 260 -11.86 -5.53 21.42
N LEU A 261 -11.22 -4.36 21.29
CA LEU A 261 -10.81 -3.55 22.44
C LEU A 261 -12.02 -3.06 23.26
N ALA A 262 -13.08 -2.63 22.60
CA ALA A 262 -14.31 -2.23 23.27
C ALA A 262 -14.97 -3.39 24.03
N ARG A 263 -15.01 -4.59 23.43
CA ARG A 263 -15.49 -5.81 24.08
C ARG A 263 -14.63 -6.18 25.30
N GLN A 264 -13.29 -6.12 25.17
CA GLN A 264 -12.36 -6.39 26.29
C GLN A 264 -12.54 -5.39 27.44
N ALA A 265 -12.84 -4.15 27.13
CA ALA A 265 -13.11 -3.10 28.13
C ALA A 265 -14.55 -3.12 28.67
N ASN A 266 -15.38 -4.11 28.28
CA ASN A 266 -16.80 -4.20 28.62
C ASN A 266 -17.61 -2.92 28.32
N LEU A 267 -17.24 -2.21 27.25
CA LEU A 267 -18.02 -1.07 26.79
C LEU A 267 -19.36 -1.53 26.20
N LYS A 268 -20.42 -0.79 26.47
CA LYS A 268 -21.71 -1.00 25.80
C LYS A 268 -21.59 -0.41 24.40
N ILE A 269 -21.58 -1.27 23.39
CA ILE A 269 -21.44 -0.94 21.96
C ILE A 269 -22.68 -1.41 21.20
#